data_72cbced2300cac2223e84b7739b408f4
#
_entry.id   72cbced2300cac2223e84b7739b408f4
#
_cell.length_a   1.000
_cell.length_b   1.000
_cell.length_c   1.000
_cell.angle_alpha   90.00
_cell.angle_beta   90.00
_cell.angle_gamma   90.00
#
_symmetry.space_group_name_H-M   'P 1'
#
loop_
_entity.id
_entity.type
_entity.pdbx_description
1 polymer ?
#
loop_
_entity_poly.entity_id
_entity_poly.type
_entity_poly.pdbx_seq_one_letter_code
_entity_poly.pdbx_strand_id
1 'polypeptide(L)'
;LDSGQISLEDKVPCSENASSMGGSQIWLTPSETLTVNEMIKCMCVVSANDCTVAMAEYLCGSTDAFVAKMNERAKELGMNDTHFKNCHGIDEDGHVTSAYDISVMSRELLTKHPNITKYTTIWMDSIRDGKSELVNTNKLVRNYEGCTGLKTGSTSLALYNLSASATRNNLSLIAVIMKAPTTALRFSEAKALLDYGFNNYSSSELAKANDIVKTVSVEKGVENTVNAVFSEDKCCLVSKGQESRISQQVNIPDTLTAPISKGQKIGEICYYLDTELVGKVDIVSDRDIGKNNFMNMSALLIKKWFSLLRT
;
A
#
# COMPACT_ATOMS: atom_id res chain seq x y z
N LEU A 1 -11.43 9.88 0.77
CA LEU A 1 -11.99 8.86 -0.12
C LEU A 1 -12.21 7.55 0.64
N ASP A 2 -11.18 6.97 1.24
CA ASP A 2 -11.27 5.68 1.92
C ASP A 2 -12.20 5.68 3.15
N SER A 3 -12.38 6.84 3.80
CA SER A 3 -13.37 7.03 4.87
C SER A 3 -14.80 7.20 4.37
N GLY A 4 -15.00 7.36 3.07
CA GLY A 4 -16.31 7.66 2.47
C GLY A 4 -16.82 9.09 2.70
N GLN A 5 -16.00 9.99 3.25
CA GLN A 5 -16.40 11.39 3.49
C GLN A 5 -16.55 12.20 2.21
N ILE A 6 -15.79 11.85 1.18
CA ILE A 6 -15.85 12.45 -0.16
C ILE A 6 -15.81 11.36 -1.22
N SER A 7 -16.31 11.66 -2.40
CA SER A 7 -16.24 10.83 -3.61
C SER A 7 -15.37 11.49 -4.69
N LEU A 8 -14.95 10.68 -5.66
CA LEU A 8 -14.16 11.20 -6.81
C LEU A 8 -14.96 12.18 -7.69
N GLU A 9 -16.28 12.10 -7.66
CA GLU A 9 -17.19 12.90 -8.48
C GLU A 9 -17.60 14.20 -7.79
N ASP A 10 -17.27 14.38 -6.51
CA ASP A 10 -17.59 15.61 -5.79
C ASP A 10 -16.92 16.81 -6.45
N LYS A 11 -17.63 17.93 -6.52
CA LYS A 11 -17.15 19.17 -7.12
C LYS A 11 -16.47 20.05 -6.09
N VAL A 12 -15.22 20.38 -6.34
CA VAL A 12 -14.39 21.24 -5.49
C VAL A 12 -14.35 22.64 -6.11
N PRO A 13 -14.88 23.67 -5.42
CA PRO A 13 -14.83 25.04 -5.91
C PRO A 13 -13.44 25.64 -5.70
N CYS A 14 -13.01 26.49 -6.62
CA CYS A 14 -11.82 27.31 -6.47
C CYS A 14 -12.17 28.61 -5.76
N SER A 15 -11.50 28.89 -4.62
CA SER A 15 -11.57 30.17 -3.93
C SER A 15 -10.66 31.22 -4.58
N GLU A 16 -10.82 32.49 -4.21
CA GLU A 16 -9.88 33.56 -4.60
C GLU A 16 -8.47 33.27 -4.09
N ASN A 17 -8.33 32.71 -2.87
CA ASN A 17 -7.06 32.32 -2.31
C ASN A 17 -6.41 31.22 -3.16
N ALA A 18 -7.12 30.15 -3.49
CA ALA A 18 -6.61 29.06 -4.32
C ALA A 18 -6.17 29.56 -5.71
N SER A 19 -6.99 30.42 -6.37
CA SER A 19 -6.67 30.96 -7.69
C SER A 19 -5.48 31.92 -7.70
N SER A 20 -5.14 32.53 -6.56
CA SER A 20 -4.01 33.45 -6.42
C SER A 20 -2.66 32.77 -6.19
N MET A 21 -2.65 31.44 -6.07
CA MET A 21 -1.42 30.69 -5.76
C MET A 21 -0.39 30.77 -6.87
N GLY A 22 0.87 30.99 -6.46
CA GLY A 22 2.01 30.97 -7.36
C GLY A 22 2.64 29.58 -7.54
N GLY A 23 3.69 29.54 -8.34
CA GLY A 23 4.44 28.32 -8.65
C GLY A 23 3.75 27.46 -9.71
N SER A 24 3.82 26.13 -9.57
CA SER A 24 3.14 25.22 -10.49
C SER A 24 1.63 25.27 -10.28
N GLN A 25 0.87 25.45 -11.33
CA GLN A 25 -0.59 25.62 -11.26
C GLN A 25 -1.26 25.26 -12.59
N ILE A 26 -2.57 25.05 -12.57
CA ILE A 26 -3.39 24.86 -13.76
C ILE A 26 -4.24 26.11 -14.08
N TRP A 27 -3.95 27.22 -13.39
CA TRP A 27 -4.66 28.50 -13.49
C TRP A 27 -6.17 28.37 -13.26
N LEU A 28 -6.52 27.83 -12.08
CA LEU A 28 -7.90 27.82 -11.63
C LEU A 28 -8.42 29.26 -11.54
N THR A 29 -9.62 29.48 -12.01
CA THR A 29 -10.30 30.77 -11.86
C THR A 29 -11.26 30.75 -10.68
N PRO A 30 -11.50 31.89 -9.99
CA PRO A 30 -12.46 31.94 -8.90
C PRO A 30 -13.84 31.40 -9.33
N SER A 31 -14.43 30.57 -8.46
CA SER A 31 -15.71 29.87 -8.71
C SER A 31 -15.65 28.75 -9.76
N GLU A 32 -14.53 28.52 -10.44
CA GLU A 32 -14.36 27.31 -11.25
C GLU A 32 -14.48 26.07 -10.35
N THR A 33 -15.07 25.01 -10.87
CA THR A 33 -15.21 23.75 -10.14
C THR A 33 -14.61 22.60 -10.96
N LEU A 34 -13.76 21.80 -10.32
CA LEU A 34 -13.28 20.54 -10.85
C LEU A 34 -13.69 19.39 -9.90
N THR A 35 -13.74 18.18 -10.41
CA THR A 35 -13.97 17.00 -9.57
C THR A 35 -12.79 16.71 -8.66
N VAL A 36 -13.00 16.04 -7.54
CA VAL A 36 -11.93 15.52 -6.69
C VAL A 36 -10.96 14.67 -7.52
N ASN A 37 -11.46 13.88 -8.48
CA ASN A 37 -10.64 13.09 -9.40
C ASN A 37 -9.69 13.98 -10.23
N GLU A 38 -10.20 15.07 -10.83
CA GLU A 38 -9.38 16.02 -11.59
C GLU A 38 -8.38 16.76 -10.70
N MET A 39 -8.79 17.16 -9.48
CA MET A 39 -7.91 17.83 -8.52
C MET A 39 -6.73 16.92 -8.13
N ILE A 40 -6.98 15.65 -7.76
CA ILE A 40 -5.93 14.68 -7.44
C ILE A 40 -4.99 14.49 -8.64
N LYS A 41 -5.54 14.35 -9.85
CA LYS A 41 -4.77 14.24 -11.08
C LYS A 41 -3.83 15.44 -11.25
N CYS A 42 -4.31 16.65 -11.11
CA CYS A 42 -3.50 17.87 -11.24
C CYS A 42 -2.40 17.97 -10.17
N MET A 43 -2.73 17.63 -8.92
CA MET A 43 -1.75 17.61 -7.84
C MET A 43 -0.64 16.56 -8.08
N CYS A 44 -1.00 15.37 -8.54
CA CYS A 44 -0.02 14.30 -8.76
C CYS A 44 0.83 14.52 -10.02
N VAL A 45 0.23 14.95 -11.13
CA VAL A 45 0.88 15.03 -12.44
C VAL A 45 1.69 16.31 -12.62
N VAL A 46 1.06 17.46 -12.40
CA VAL A 46 1.70 18.77 -12.66
C VAL A 46 2.04 19.54 -11.38
N SER A 47 1.76 18.96 -10.20
CA SER A 47 2.07 19.60 -8.91
C SER A 47 1.30 20.91 -8.69
N ALA A 48 0.05 20.97 -9.07
CA ALA A 48 -0.77 22.17 -9.06
C ALA A 48 -1.02 22.70 -7.64
N ASN A 49 -0.44 23.84 -7.28
CA ASN A 49 -0.58 24.47 -5.96
C ASN A 49 -1.99 25.03 -5.75
N ASP A 50 -2.60 25.61 -6.77
CA ASP A 50 -3.98 26.07 -6.76
C ASP A 50 -4.97 24.94 -6.44
N CYS A 51 -4.81 23.77 -7.08
CA CYS A 51 -5.59 22.58 -6.75
C CYS A 51 -5.35 22.10 -5.30
N THR A 52 -4.10 22.18 -4.82
CA THR A 52 -3.76 21.76 -3.46
C THR A 52 -4.45 22.64 -2.42
N VAL A 53 -4.44 23.96 -2.64
CA VAL A 53 -5.12 24.92 -1.75
C VAL A 53 -6.64 24.74 -1.80
N ALA A 54 -7.23 24.61 -3.00
CA ALA A 54 -8.66 24.37 -3.15
C ALA A 54 -9.11 23.09 -2.43
N MET A 55 -8.35 22.01 -2.55
CA MET A 55 -8.62 20.75 -1.86
C MET A 55 -8.46 20.88 -0.33
N ALA A 56 -7.45 21.60 0.15
CA ALA A 56 -7.26 21.84 1.58
C ALA A 56 -8.44 22.59 2.20
N GLU A 57 -8.90 23.65 1.53
CA GLU A 57 -10.07 24.44 1.93
C GLU A 57 -11.36 23.61 1.89
N TYR A 58 -11.55 22.83 0.82
CA TYR A 58 -12.71 21.95 0.67
C TYR A 58 -12.80 20.90 1.78
N LEU A 59 -11.67 20.28 2.15
CA LEU A 59 -11.64 19.22 3.14
C LEU A 59 -11.71 19.70 4.58
N CYS A 60 -11.19 20.91 4.87
CA CYS A 60 -11.00 21.37 6.24
C CYS A 60 -11.54 22.78 6.52
N GLY A 61 -12.10 23.43 5.51
CA GLY A 61 -12.62 24.80 5.62
C GLY A 61 -11.55 25.89 5.56
N SER A 62 -10.28 25.55 5.77
CA SER A 62 -9.14 26.46 5.61
C SER A 62 -7.83 25.69 5.38
N THR A 63 -6.82 26.36 4.80
CA THR A 63 -5.47 25.82 4.66
C THR A 63 -4.82 25.55 6.01
N ASP A 64 -5.00 26.42 7.01
CA ASP A 64 -4.43 26.26 8.35
C ASP A 64 -4.98 25.00 9.05
N ALA A 65 -6.28 24.77 8.96
CA ALA A 65 -6.90 23.56 9.51
C ALA A 65 -6.38 22.29 8.81
N PHE A 66 -6.13 22.35 7.51
CA PHE A 66 -5.54 21.24 6.77
C PHE A 66 -4.08 21.01 7.16
N VAL A 67 -3.27 22.05 7.28
CA VAL A 67 -1.87 21.98 7.75
C VAL A 67 -1.78 21.41 9.17
N ALA A 68 -2.71 21.79 10.06
CA ALA A 68 -2.77 21.19 11.38
C ALA A 68 -2.97 19.66 11.31
N LYS A 69 -3.87 19.17 10.44
CA LYS A 69 -4.04 17.73 10.18
C LYS A 69 -2.81 17.08 9.56
N MET A 70 -2.12 17.77 8.63
CA MET A 70 -0.85 17.26 8.08
C MET A 70 0.18 17.05 9.17
N ASN A 71 0.33 17.99 10.11
CA ASN A 71 1.27 17.87 11.23
C ASN A 71 0.85 16.81 12.25
N GLU A 72 -0.44 16.68 12.53
CA GLU A 72 -0.98 15.59 13.36
C GLU A 72 -0.64 14.22 12.73
N ARG A 73 -0.90 14.06 11.41
CA ARG A 73 -0.59 12.83 10.70
C ARG A 73 0.90 12.53 10.63
N ALA A 74 1.74 13.54 10.44
CA ALA A 74 3.20 13.39 10.50
C ALA A 74 3.64 12.84 11.86
N LYS A 75 3.08 13.35 12.95
CA LYS A 75 3.37 12.88 14.31
C LYS A 75 2.90 11.42 14.52
N GLU A 76 1.70 11.06 14.05
CA GLU A 76 1.19 9.68 14.13
C GLU A 76 2.09 8.69 13.39
N LEU A 77 2.66 9.11 12.26
CA LEU A 77 3.57 8.30 11.46
C LEU A 77 5.00 8.25 12.01
N GLY A 78 5.30 9.01 13.07
CA GLY A 78 6.64 9.10 13.65
C GLY A 78 7.63 9.92 12.82
N MET A 79 7.15 10.85 12.00
CA MET A 79 7.95 11.76 11.17
C MET A 79 8.51 12.90 12.04
N ASN A 80 9.52 12.60 12.83
CA ASN A 80 10.00 13.49 13.89
C ASN A 80 10.80 14.71 13.39
N ASP A 81 11.31 14.65 12.15
CA ASP A 81 12.06 15.74 11.52
C ASP A 81 11.16 16.56 10.57
N THR A 82 9.83 16.37 10.64
CA THR A 82 8.89 17.02 9.73
C THR A 82 8.00 18.03 10.44
N HIS A 83 7.92 19.22 9.85
CA HIS A 83 6.94 20.21 10.23
C HIS A 83 6.43 20.97 9.00
N PHE A 84 5.13 20.89 8.76
CA PHE A 84 4.48 21.58 7.66
C PHE A 84 3.99 22.95 8.07
N LYS A 85 4.27 23.98 7.25
CA LYS A 85 3.78 25.35 7.42
C LYS A 85 2.66 25.68 6.43
N ASN A 86 2.67 25.02 5.28
CA ASN A 86 1.66 25.17 4.25
C ASN A 86 1.37 23.82 3.57
N CYS A 87 0.30 23.75 2.79
CA CYS A 87 -0.12 22.51 2.13
C CYS A 87 0.50 22.29 0.75
N HIS A 88 1.17 23.29 0.16
CA HIS A 88 1.65 23.27 -1.23
C HIS A 88 3.18 23.15 -1.37
N GLY A 89 3.94 23.35 -0.31
CA GLY A 89 5.39 23.14 -0.28
C GLY A 89 6.25 24.28 -0.80
N ILE A 90 5.72 25.51 -0.95
CA ILE A 90 6.52 26.70 -1.21
C ILE A 90 7.35 27.00 0.04
N ASP A 91 8.58 27.52 -0.17
CA ASP A 91 9.52 27.86 0.90
C ASP A 91 8.89 28.75 1.96
N GLU A 92 9.00 28.32 3.22
CA GLU A 92 8.55 29.05 4.40
C GLU A 92 9.43 28.66 5.58
N ASP A 93 9.75 29.61 6.44
CA ASP A 93 10.61 29.34 7.60
C ASP A 93 9.98 28.32 8.53
N GLY A 94 10.76 27.29 8.87
CA GLY A 94 10.29 26.15 9.67
C GLY A 94 9.47 25.10 8.89
N HIS A 95 9.31 25.23 7.56
CA HIS A 95 8.76 24.15 6.71
C HIS A 95 9.88 23.17 6.38
N VAL A 96 9.98 22.09 7.14
CA VAL A 96 11.12 21.16 7.12
C VAL A 96 10.68 19.71 7.07
N THR A 97 11.54 18.85 6.52
CA THR A 97 11.39 17.38 6.55
C THR A 97 12.75 16.71 6.35
N SER A 98 12.81 15.39 6.49
CA SER A 98 13.97 14.55 6.18
C SER A 98 13.66 13.52 5.09
N ALA A 99 14.70 12.97 4.46
CA ALA A 99 14.54 11.90 3.47
C ALA A 99 13.89 10.65 4.10
N TYR A 100 14.22 10.37 5.37
CA TYR A 100 13.61 9.28 6.11
C TYR A 100 12.11 9.50 6.29
N ASP A 101 11.68 10.65 6.78
CA ASP A 101 10.26 10.95 7.02
C ASP A 101 9.45 10.91 5.74
N ILE A 102 9.98 11.44 4.64
CA ILE A 102 9.33 11.32 3.32
C ILE A 102 9.23 9.85 2.88
N SER A 103 10.21 9.00 3.19
CA SER A 103 10.12 7.57 2.89
C SER A 103 9.01 6.87 3.70
N VAL A 104 8.86 7.23 4.98
CA VAL A 104 7.78 6.74 5.87
C VAL A 104 6.41 7.13 5.32
N MET A 105 6.21 8.41 5.00
CA MET A 105 4.96 8.90 4.40
C MET A 105 4.66 8.23 3.06
N SER A 106 5.68 8.09 2.20
CA SER A 106 5.53 7.45 0.90
C SER A 106 5.14 5.97 1.02
N ARG A 107 5.74 5.26 1.99
CA ARG A 107 5.38 3.87 2.28
C ARG A 107 3.94 3.76 2.78
N GLU A 108 3.54 4.62 3.71
CA GLU A 108 2.15 4.65 4.21
C GLU A 108 1.17 4.87 3.07
N LEU A 109 1.42 5.87 2.22
CA LEU A 109 0.57 6.17 1.07
C LEU A 109 0.42 4.98 0.12
N LEU A 110 1.54 4.31 -0.23
CA LEU A 110 1.53 3.19 -1.16
C LEU A 110 0.90 1.93 -0.58
N THR A 111 1.07 1.67 0.72
CA THR A 111 0.57 0.45 1.36
C THR A 111 -0.88 0.56 1.83
N LYS A 112 -1.30 1.72 2.31
CA LYS A 112 -2.65 1.94 2.84
C LYS A 112 -3.61 2.52 1.80
N HIS A 113 -3.10 3.27 0.84
CA HIS A 113 -3.89 3.97 -0.18
C HIS A 113 -3.37 3.64 -1.60
N PRO A 114 -3.27 2.35 -2.00
CA PRO A 114 -2.61 1.92 -3.24
C PRO A 114 -3.27 2.51 -4.50
N ASN A 115 -4.53 2.94 -4.42
CA ASN A 115 -5.24 3.61 -5.51
C ASN A 115 -4.56 4.90 -5.98
N ILE A 116 -3.69 5.51 -5.18
CA ILE A 116 -2.93 6.70 -5.58
C ILE A 116 -2.05 6.43 -6.82
N THR A 117 -1.62 5.20 -7.02
CA THR A 117 -0.80 4.81 -8.18
C THR A 117 -1.52 5.03 -9.50
N LYS A 118 -2.86 5.02 -9.53
CA LYS A 118 -3.66 5.37 -10.72
C LYS A 118 -3.35 6.78 -11.23
N TYR A 119 -2.92 7.69 -10.34
CA TYR A 119 -2.60 9.08 -10.66
C TYR A 119 -1.10 9.30 -10.81
N THR A 120 -0.29 8.71 -9.93
CA THR A 120 1.16 8.93 -9.91
C THR A 120 1.88 8.28 -11.09
N THR A 121 1.26 7.30 -11.75
CA THR A 121 1.77 6.64 -12.97
C THR A 121 1.31 7.29 -14.28
N ILE A 122 0.43 8.28 -14.23
CA ILE A 122 0.03 9.02 -15.43
C ILE A 122 1.23 9.79 -15.97
N TRP A 123 1.63 9.53 -17.23
CA TRP A 123 2.65 10.33 -17.91
C TRP A 123 2.06 11.60 -18.52
N MET A 124 0.98 11.47 -19.27
CA MET A 124 0.27 12.58 -19.90
C MET A 124 -1.23 12.34 -19.80
N ASP A 125 -1.99 13.40 -19.56
CA ASP A 125 -3.44 13.39 -19.53
C ASP A 125 -3.95 14.81 -19.81
N SER A 126 -5.26 15.02 -19.73
CA SER A 126 -5.87 16.33 -19.89
C SER A 126 -7.05 16.51 -18.95
N ILE A 127 -7.44 17.76 -18.76
CA ILE A 127 -8.64 18.18 -18.04
C ILE A 127 -9.40 19.21 -18.88
N ARG A 128 -10.58 19.63 -18.39
CA ARG A 128 -11.41 20.63 -19.08
C ARG A 128 -11.76 20.23 -20.53
N ASP A 129 -12.20 18.98 -20.73
CA ASP A 129 -12.53 18.42 -22.04
C ASP A 129 -11.36 18.51 -23.05
N GLY A 130 -10.15 18.24 -22.59
CA GLY A 130 -8.96 18.25 -23.44
C GLY A 130 -8.31 19.61 -23.65
N LYS A 131 -8.85 20.70 -23.06
CA LYS A 131 -8.30 22.06 -23.23
C LYS A 131 -7.04 22.35 -22.43
N SER A 132 -6.75 21.55 -21.41
CA SER A 132 -5.57 21.71 -20.56
C SER A 132 -4.80 20.39 -20.51
N GLU A 133 -3.64 20.35 -21.15
CA GLU A 133 -2.76 19.19 -21.12
C GLU A 133 -1.96 19.13 -19.81
N LEU A 134 -1.78 17.94 -19.29
CA LEU A 134 -1.00 17.65 -18.09
C LEU A 134 0.16 16.73 -18.48
N VAL A 135 1.38 17.10 -18.08
CA VAL A 135 2.58 16.28 -18.29
C VAL A 135 3.26 16.06 -16.95
N ASN A 136 3.53 14.80 -16.60
CA ASN A 136 4.09 14.46 -15.30
C ASN A 136 5.49 15.04 -15.10
N THR A 137 5.67 15.71 -13.99
CA THR A 137 6.97 16.26 -13.58
C THR A 137 7.98 15.17 -13.20
N ASN A 138 7.50 13.95 -12.86
CA ASN A 138 8.34 12.79 -12.58
C ASN A 138 8.66 12.02 -13.87
N LYS A 139 9.82 12.30 -14.45
CA LYS A 139 10.27 11.65 -15.69
C LYS A 139 10.52 10.14 -15.55
N LEU A 140 10.64 9.61 -14.32
CA LEU A 140 10.81 8.16 -14.11
C LEU A 140 9.56 7.38 -14.53
N VAL A 141 8.38 7.97 -14.44
CA VAL A 141 7.12 7.36 -14.89
C VAL A 141 7.21 6.85 -16.33
N ARG A 142 7.91 7.58 -17.20
CA ARG A 142 8.12 7.18 -18.60
C ARG A 142 9.38 6.36 -18.82
N ASN A 143 10.45 6.61 -18.03
CA ASN A 143 11.81 6.21 -18.38
C ASN A 143 12.41 5.16 -17.42
N TYR A 144 11.64 4.67 -16.44
CA TYR A 144 12.12 3.69 -15.48
C TYR A 144 11.11 2.54 -15.34
N GLU A 145 11.56 1.33 -15.62
CA GLU A 145 10.72 0.14 -15.57
C GLU A 145 10.16 -0.09 -14.18
N GLY A 146 8.85 -0.35 -14.12
CA GLY A 146 8.12 -0.62 -12.88
C GLY A 146 7.88 0.61 -12.02
N CYS A 147 8.15 1.84 -12.51
CA CYS A 147 7.90 3.07 -11.75
C CYS A 147 6.42 3.20 -11.37
N THR A 148 6.14 3.38 -10.08
CA THR A 148 4.80 3.60 -9.52
C THR A 148 4.57 5.04 -9.05
N GLY A 149 5.58 5.90 -9.18
CA GLY A 149 5.49 7.33 -8.84
C GLY A 149 6.76 7.77 -8.10
N LEU A 150 6.68 8.66 -7.12
CA LEU A 150 5.51 9.30 -6.52
C LEU A 150 5.46 10.79 -6.90
N LYS A 151 6.37 11.60 -6.30
CA LYS A 151 6.26 13.06 -6.38
C LYS A 151 7.61 13.75 -6.44
N THR A 152 7.70 14.73 -7.34
CA THR A 152 8.80 15.72 -7.40
C THR A 152 8.45 16.97 -6.62
N GLY A 153 9.47 17.66 -6.13
CA GLY A 153 9.36 19.01 -5.59
C GLY A 153 10.59 19.84 -5.97
N SER A 154 10.43 21.14 -6.15
CA SER A 154 11.57 22.05 -6.30
C SER A 154 11.20 23.46 -5.87
N THR A 155 12.11 24.07 -5.12
CA THR A 155 12.03 25.47 -4.67
C THR A 155 13.43 26.08 -4.76
N SER A 156 13.53 27.38 -4.52
CA SER A 156 14.82 28.06 -4.54
C SER A 156 15.73 27.63 -3.37
N LEU A 157 15.16 27.30 -2.20
CA LEU A 157 15.92 26.88 -1.03
C LEU A 157 16.12 25.37 -0.95
N ALA A 158 15.05 24.60 -1.23
CA ALA A 158 15.11 23.14 -1.16
C ALA A 158 15.72 22.50 -2.40
N LEU A 159 15.97 23.24 -3.48
CA LEU A 159 16.47 22.75 -4.77
C LEU A 159 15.59 21.63 -5.33
N TYR A 160 16.15 20.53 -5.84
CA TYR A 160 15.41 19.49 -6.54
C TYR A 160 15.24 18.25 -5.66
N ASN A 161 13.99 17.88 -5.39
CA ASN A 161 13.61 16.77 -4.53
C ASN A 161 12.75 15.76 -5.27
N LEU A 162 12.81 14.49 -4.87
CA LEU A 162 12.04 13.40 -5.45
C LEU A 162 11.83 12.30 -4.41
N SER A 163 10.57 11.93 -4.21
CA SER A 163 10.23 10.60 -3.72
C SER A 163 9.87 9.74 -4.93
N ALA A 164 10.70 8.75 -5.25
CA ALA A 164 10.48 7.80 -6.32
C ALA A 164 10.09 6.45 -5.78
N SER A 165 9.19 5.75 -6.47
CA SER A 165 8.83 4.38 -6.14
C SER A 165 8.76 3.52 -7.40
N ALA A 166 9.11 2.24 -7.24
CA ALA A 166 9.00 1.26 -8.31
C ALA A 166 8.72 -0.13 -7.74
N THR A 167 8.04 -0.96 -8.52
CA THR A 167 7.73 -2.35 -8.17
C THR A 167 8.17 -3.28 -9.29
N ARG A 168 8.96 -4.31 -8.96
CA ARG A 168 9.38 -5.38 -9.87
C ARG A 168 9.35 -6.71 -9.12
N ASN A 169 8.78 -7.74 -9.69
CA ASN A 169 8.78 -9.11 -9.12
C ASN A 169 8.34 -9.13 -7.63
N ASN A 170 7.23 -8.48 -7.31
CA ASN A 170 6.68 -8.35 -5.95
C ASN A 170 7.56 -7.60 -4.94
N LEU A 171 8.67 -6.99 -5.39
CA LEU A 171 9.48 -6.09 -4.58
C LEU A 171 9.14 -4.64 -4.91
N SER A 172 8.66 -3.89 -3.92
CA SER A 172 8.43 -2.45 -4.03
C SER A 172 9.50 -1.68 -3.27
N LEU A 173 10.09 -0.70 -3.93
CA LEU A 173 11.16 0.13 -3.38
C LEU A 173 10.79 1.61 -3.45
N ILE A 174 11.27 2.36 -2.47
CA ILE A 174 11.15 3.82 -2.41
C ILE A 174 12.57 4.39 -2.32
N ALA A 175 12.86 5.37 -3.18
CA ALA A 175 14.09 6.14 -3.15
C ALA A 175 13.76 7.62 -2.97
N VAL A 176 14.30 8.23 -1.92
CA VAL A 176 14.07 9.66 -1.63
C VAL A 176 15.36 10.44 -1.83
N ILE A 177 15.31 11.41 -2.74
CA ILE A 177 16.39 12.36 -3.02
C ILE A 177 15.96 13.73 -2.53
N MET A 178 16.79 14.32 -1.68
CA MET A 178 16.56 15.66 -1.15
C MET A 178 17.70 16.60 -1.56
N LYS A 179 17.33 17.82 -1.93
CA LYS A 179 18.25 18.93 -2.20
C LYS A 179 19.31 18.61 -3.25
N ALA A 180 18.96 17.86 -4.29
CA ALA A 180 19.85 17.66 -5.43
C ALA A 180 20.11 19.00 -6.14
N PRO A 181 21.37 19.29 -6.56
CA PRO A 181 21.72 20.57 -7.17
C PRO A 181 21.10 20.76 -8.56
N THR A 182 20.74 19.68 -9.25
CA THR A 182 20.13 19.74 -10.59
C THR A 182 19.00 18.71 -10.76
N THR A 183 18.11 19.00 -11.69
CA THR A 183 17.06 18.04 -12.10
C THR A 183 17.66 16.72 -12.61
N ALA A 184 18.78 16.77 -13.35
CA ALA A 184 19.42 15.57 -13.88
C ALA A 184 19.93 14.66 -12.76
N LEU A 185 20.62 15.22 -11.77
CA LEU A 185 21.13 14.48 -10.60
C LEU A 185 20.00 13.88 -9.78
N ARG A 186 18.92 14.61 -9.52
CA ARG A 186 17.74 14.09 -8.82
C ARG A 186 17.25 12.77 -9.41
N PHE A 187 17.13 12.70 -10.74
CA PHE A 187 16.65 11.49 -11.40
C PHE A 187 17.72 10.40 -11.50
N SER A 188 18.98 10.74 -11.76
CA SER A 188 20.04 9.74 -11.85
C SER A 188 20.32 9.06 -10.52
N GLU A 189 20.33 9.82 -9.42
CA GLU A 189 20.53 9.28 -8.08
C GLU A 189 19.36 8.40 -7.63
N ALA A 190 18.11 8.83 -7.90
CA ALA A 190 16.94 8.01 -7.61
C ALA A 190 16.98 6.67 -8.37
N LYS A 191 17.36 6.69 -9.65
CA LYS A 191 17.56 5.46 -10.45
C LYS A 191 18.65 4.58 -9.84
N ALA A 192 19.79 5.15 -9.49
CA ALA A 192 20.90 4.40 -8.90
C ALA A 192 20.51 3.71 -7.59
N LEU A 193 19.75 4.38 -6.71
CA LEU A 193 19.24 3.79 -5.48
C LEU A 193 18.21 2.67 -5.73
N LEU A 194 17.28 2.87 -6.67
CA LEU A 194 16.31 1.84 -7.03
C LEU A 194 17.01 0.63 -7.68
N ASP A 195 17.96 0.87 -8.59
CA ASP A 195 18.74 -0.19 -9.24
C ASP A 195 19.59 -0.95 -8.21
N TYR A 196 20.19 -0.25 -7.24
CA TYR A 196 20.90 -0.90 -6.13
C TYR A 196 19.92 -1.83 -5.36
N GLY A 197 18.74 -1.35 -5.02
CA GLY A 197 17.76 -2.16 -4.31
C GLY A 197 17.34 -3.39 -5.12
N PHE A 198 16.95 -3.21 -6.38
CA PHE A 198 16.53 -4.32 -7.24
C PHE A 198 17.67 -5.29 -7.61
N ASN A 199 18.93 -4.85 -7.62
CA ASN A 199 20.06 -5.72 -7.90
C ASN A 199 20.47 -6.57 -6.70
N ASN A 200 20.29 -6.05 -5.48
CA ASN A 200 20.77 -6.70 -4.26
C ASN A 200 19.69 -7.45 -3.46
N TYR A 201 18.42 -7.12 -3.68
CA TYR A 201 17.32 -7.68 -2.88
C TYR A 201 16.25 -8.33 -3.76
N SER A 202 15.55 -9.28 -3.18
CA SER A 202 14.37 -9.93 -3.75
C SER A 202 13.25 -10.06 -2.71
N SER A 203 12.02 -10.16 -3.19
CA SER A 203 10.86 -10.55 -2.38
C SER A 203 10.66 -12.05 -2.55
N SER A 204 10.85 -12.81 -1.48
CA SER A 204 10.57 -14.24 -1.46
C SER A 204 9.16 -14.49 -0.95
N GLU A 205 8.33 -15.17 -1.76
CA GLU A 205 6.99 -15.60 -1.35
C GLU A 205 7.12 -16.73 -0.33
N LEU A 206 6.55 -16.53 0.86
CA LEU A 206 6.55 -17.50 1.94
C LEU A 206 5.23 -18.27 2.03
N ALA A 207 4.13 -17.60 1.74
CA ALA A 207 2.80 -18.16 1.82
C ALA A 207 1.86 -17.45 0.85
N LYS A 208 0.88 -18.21 0.34
CA LYS A 208 -0.23 -17.68 -0.45
C LYS A 208 -1.55 -18.05 0.21
N ALA A 209 -2.40 -17.06 0.44
CA ALA A 209 -3.68 -17.21 1.11
C ALA A 209 -4.52 -18.35 0.48
N ASN A 210 -5.12 -19.16 1.33
CA ASN A 210 -5.92 -20.33 0.97
C ASN A 210 -5.17 -21.53 0.34
N ASP A 211 -3.86 -21.46 0.12
CA ASP A 211 -3.09 -22.63 -0.28
C ASP A 211 -3.07 -23.66 0.85
N ILE A 212 -3.26 -24.93 0.49
CA ILE A 212 -3.33 -26.05 1.43
C ILE A 212 -1.92 -26.41 1.90
N VAL A 213 -1.71 -26.34 3.21
CA VAL A 213 -0.45 -26.75 3.86
C VAL A 213 -0.50 -28.23 4.21
N LYS A 214 -1.60 -28.66 4.82
CA LYS A 214 -1.77 -30.03 5.33
C LYS A 214 -3.26 -30.36 5.47
N THR A 215 -3.63 -31.60 5.25
CA THR A 215 -4.94 -32.13 5.67
C THR A 215 -4.81 -32.70 7.08
N VAL A 216 -5.66 -32.24 8.00
CA VAL A 216 -5.63 -32.59 9.43
C VAL A 216 -6.83 -33.47 9.76
N SER A 217 -6.63 -34.51 10.56
CA SER A 217 -7.70 -35.38 11.03
C SER A 217 -8.63 -34.65 12.02
N VAL A 218 -9.92 -34.96 11.95
CA VAL A 218 -10.93 -34.37 12.85
C VAL A 218 -11.68 -35.46 13.61
N GLU A 219 -11.56 -35.41 14.94
CA GLU A 219 -12.32 -36.26 15.84
C GLU A 219 -13.68 -35.64 16.18
N LYS A 220 -14.67 -36.48 16.38
CA LYS A 220 -16.04 -36.12 16.76
C LYS A 220 -16.72 -35.16 15.77
N GLY A 221 -16.21 -35.04 14.55
CA GLY A 221 -16.78 -34.22 13.49
C GLY A 221 -17.72 -34.99 12.59
N VAL A 222 -18.60 -34.25 11.88
CA VAL A 222 -19.42 -34.80 10.77
C VAL A 222 -18.56 -35.18 9.56
N GLU A 223 -17.39 -34.57 9.45
CA GLU A 223 -16.32 -34.92 8.50
C GLU A 223 -15.06 -35.32 9.28
N ASN A 224 -14.27 -36.22 8.73
CA ASN A 224 -13.09 -36.79 9.40
C ASN A 224 -11.80 -36.01 9.13
N THR A 225 -11.84 -35.03 8.23
CA THR A 225 -10.65 -34.24 7.85
C THR A 225 -11.04 -32.79 7.54
N VAL A 226 -10.08 -31.90 7.72
CA VAL A 226 -10.15 -30.48 7.34
C VAL A 226 -8.83 -30.06 6.71
N ASN A 227 -8.86 -29.14 5.75
CA ASN A 227 -7.63 -28.58 5.20
C ASN A 227 -7.16 -27.41 6.08
N ALA A 228 -5.91 -27.49 6.46
CA ALA A 228 -5.17 -26.41 7.07
C ALA A 228 -4.60 -25.53 5.94
N VAL A 229 -5.04 -24.28 5.85
CA VAL A 229 -4.67 -23.35 4.79
C VAL A 229 -4.01 -22.10 5.37
N PHE A 230 -3.17 -21.42 4.55
CA PHE A 230 -2.64 -20.12 4.94
C PHE A 230 -3.74 -19.07 5.10
N SER A 231 -3.66 -18.26 6.16
CA SER A 231 -4.62 -17.18 6.44
C SER A 231 -4.44 -15.95 5.56
N GLU A 232 -3.22 -15.71 5.07
CA GLU A 232 -2.83 -14.50 4.33
C GLU A 232 -1.67 -14.78 3.36
N ASP A 233 -1.50 -13.87 2.38
CA ASP A 233 -0.26 -13.82 1.59
C ASP A 233 0.87 -13.29 2.45
N LYS A 234 2.06 -13.88 2.32
CA LYS A 234 3.25 -13.46 3.05
C LYS A 234 4.47 -13.50 2.18
N CYS A 235 5.20 -12.40 2.17
CA CYS A 235 6.52 -12.31 1.55
C CYS A 235 7.53 -11.81 2.57
N CYS A 236 8.80 -12.10 2.35
CA CYS A 236 9.90 -11.49 3.08
C CYS A 236 10.93 -10.89 2.13
N LEU A 237 11.60 -9.84 2.59
CA LEU A 237 12.74 -9.24 1.91
C LEU A 237 13.99 -10.06 2.23
N VAL A 238 14.72 -10.47 1.21
CA VAL A 238 16.01 -11.16 1.36
C VAL A 238 17.04 -10.59 0.40
N SER A 239 18.33 -10.72 0.74
CA SER A 239 19.38 -10.46 -0.23
C SER A 239 19.35 -11.53 -1.32
N LYS A 240 19.54 -11.14 -2.57
CA LYS A 240 19.56 -12.10 -3.69
C LYS A 240 20.57 -13.23 -3.46
N GLY A 241 20.15 -14.43 -3.77
CA GLY A 241 20.93 -15.64 -3.57
C GLY A 241 20.81 -16.24 -2.15
N GLN A 242 20.06 -15.62 -1.25
CA GLN A 242 19.79 -16.17 0.08
C GLN A 242 18.43 -16.85 0.19
N GLU A 243 17.63 -16.88 -0.86
CA GLU A 243 16.27 -17.43 -0.87
C GLU A 243 16.26 -18.91 -0.43
N SER A 244 17.27 -19.68 -0.84
CA SER A 244 17.42 -21.09 -0.46
C SER A 244 17.80 -21.32 1.01
N ARG A 245 18.18 -20.27 1.73
CA ARG A 245 18.49 -20.34 3.17
C ARG A 245 17.26 -20.17 4.05
N ILE A 246 16.11 -19.88 3.45
CA ILE A 246 14.84 -19.79 4.18
C ILE A 246 14.42 -21.20 4.57
N SER A 247 14.29 -21.42 5.87
CA SER A 247 13.72 -22.64 6.45
C SER A 247 12.35 -22.36 7.06
N GLN A 248 11.53 -23.39 7.17
CA GLN A 248 10.21 -23.27 7.78
C GLN A 248 10.05 -24.23 8.96
N GLN A 249 9.41 -23.77 10.00
CA GLN A 249 8.97 -24.58 11.14
C GLN A 249 7.46 -24.60 11.17
N VAL A 250 6.89 -25.78 10.94
CA VAL A 250 5.44 -26.00 10.87
C VAL A 250 4.94 -26.44 12.24
N ASN A 251 4.01 -25.71 12.82
CA ASN A 251 3.36 -26.02 14.08
C ASN A 251 1.85 -26.19 13.85
N ILE A 252 1.45 -27.38 13.39
CA ILE A 252 0.06 -27.76 13.12
C ILE A 252 -0.18 -29.11 13.82
N PRO A 253 -1.21 -29.25 14.65
CA PRO A 253 -1.55 -30.52 15.29
C PRO A 253 -1.94 -31.58 14.26
N ASP A 254 -1.71 -32.84 14.56
CA ASP A 254 -2.09 -33.96 13.68
C ASP A 254 -3.60 -34.23 13.73
N THR A 255 -4.25 -33.85 14.84
CA THR A 255 -5.68 -34.11 15.07
C THR A 255 -6.34 -32.89 15.73
N LEU A 256 -7.52 -32.56 15.28
CA LEU A 256 -8.39 -31.54 15.85
C LEU A 256 -9.69 -32.18 16.37
N THR A 257 -10.38 -31.50 17.30
CA THR A 257 -11.68 -31.95 17.80
C THR A 257 -12.76 -30.99 17.34
N ALA A 258 -13.83 -31.53 16.73
CA ALA A 258 -14.99 -30.73 16.33
C ALA A 258 -15.77 -30.19 17.55
N PRO A 259 -16.46 -29.03 17.45
CA PRO A 259 -16.67 -28.28 16.21
C PRO A 259 -15.47 -27.42 15.82
N ILE A 260 -15.30 -27.15 14.52
CA ILE A 260 -14.28 -26.27 13.94
C ILE A 260 -15.00 -25.25 13.08
N SER A 261 -14.65 -23.98 13.22
CA SER A 261 -15.21 -22.92 12.37
C SER A 261 -14.27 -22.58 11.22
N LYS A 262 -14.83 -22.24 10.06
CA LYS A 262 -14.04 -21.69 8.94
C LYS A 262 -13.24 -20.46 9.39
N GLY A 263 -11.97 -20.39 9.05
CA GLY A 263 -11.06 -19.31 9.47
C GLY A 263 -10.56 -19.45 10.92
N GLN A 264 -10.96 -20.48 11.65
CA GLN A 264 -10.41 -20.74 12.98
C GLN A 264 -8.92 -21.09 12.88
N LYS A 265 -8.09 -20.38 13.66
CA LYS A 265 -6.66 -20.70 13.77
C LYS A 265 -6.48 -22.10 14.33
N ILE A 266 -5.72 -22.92 13.59
CA ILE A 266 -5.41 -24.31 13.92
C ILE A 266 -3.91 -24.59 14.03
N GLY A 267 -3.10 -23.60 13.65
CA GLY A 267 -1.65 -23.71 13.71
C GLY A 267 -0.98 -22.45 13.25
N GLU A 268 0.34 -22.55 13.05
CA GLU A 268 1.16 -21.47 12.51
C GLU A 268 2.40 -22.03 11.83
N ILE A 269 2.96 -21.27 10.89
CA ILE A 269 4.26 -21.55 10.29
C ILE A 269 5.17 -20.35 10.55
N CYS A 270 6.36 -20.63 11.08
CA CYS A 270 7.42 -19.66 11.25
C CYS A 270 8.49 -19.89 10.19
N TYR A 271 8.94 -18.80 9.55
CA TYR A 271 9.99 -18.82 8.53
C TYR A 271 11.24 -18.15 9.08
N TYR A 272 12.38 -18.78 8.85
CA TYR A 272 13.67 -18.32 9.35
C TYR A 272 14.66 -18.18 8.20
N LEU A 273 15.37 -17.07 8.16
CA LEU A 273 16.58 -16.92 7.37
C LEU A 273 17.75 -17.28 8.31
N ASP A 274 18.32 -18.45 8.13
CA ASP A 274 19.23 -19.09 9.09
C ASP A 274 18.58 -19.24 10.48
N THR A 275 18.88 -18.32 11.42
CA THR A 275 18.33 -18.30 12.79
C THR A 275 17.38 -17.13 13.05
N GLU A 276 17.28 -16.20 12.12
CA GLU A 276 16.45 -14.99 12.26
C GLU A 276 15.02 -15.26 11.78
N LEU A 277 14.03 -14.93 12.60
CA LEU A 277 12.62 -15.03 12.23
C LEU A 277 12.27 -13.92 11.21
N VAL A 278 12.03 -14.32 9.95
CA VAL A 278 11.70 -13.38 8.85
C VAL A 278 10.21 -13.35 8.50
N GLY A 279 9.42 -14.28 9.01
CA GLY A 279 7.98 -14.29 8.79
C GLY A 279 7.27 -15.30 9.67
N LYS A 280 5.99 -15.02 9.93
CA LYS A 280 5.08 -15.91 10.63
C LYS A 280 3.71 -15.78 9.98
N VAL A 281 3.04 -16.91 9.74
CA VAL A 281 1.71 -16.96 9.14
C VAL A 281 0.83 -17.91 9.93
N ASP A 282 -0.36 -17.46 10.24
CA ASP A 282 -1.36 -18.30 10.89
C ASP A 282 -1.94 -19.30 9.87
N ILE A 283 -2.17 -20.49 10.33
CA ILE A 283 -2.84 -21.54 9.57
C ILE A 283 -4.26 -21.68 10.11
N VAL A 284 -5.21 -21.67 9.19
CA VAL A 284 -6.64 -21.66 9.53
C VAL A 284 -7.38 -22.78 8.84
N SER A 285 -8.56 -23.11 9.35
CA SER A 285 -9.49 -24.08 8.73
C SER A 285 -10.11 -23.50 7.47
N ASP A 286 -10.15 -24.28 6.38
CA ASP A 286 -10.79 -23.91 5.10
C ASP A 286 -12.32 -23.92 5.16
N ARG A 287 -12.93 -24.59 6.16
CA ARG A 287 -14.38 -24.79 6.27
C ARG A 287 -14.86 -25.03 7.70
N ASP A 288 -16.17 -24.99 7.85
CA ASP A 288 -16.83 -25.38 9.10
C ASP A 288 -16.95 -26.90 9.18
N ILE A 289 -16.68 -27.46 10.38
CA ILE A 289 -16.96 -28.87 10.69
C ILE A 289 -17.82 -28.95 11.95
N GLY A 290 -19.07 -29.32 11.79
CA GLY A 290 -19.98 -29.51 12.89
C GLY A 290 -19.62 -30.74 13.74
N LYS A 291 -20.03 -30.70 15.02
CA LYS A 291 -19.87 -31.85 15.91
C LYS A 291 -20.83 -32.99 15.50
N ASN A 292 -20.29 -34.19 15.44
CA ASN A 292 -21.11 -35.39 15.20
C ASN A 292 -22.00 -35.66 16.42
N ASN A 293 -23.29 -35.85 16.20
CA ASN A 293 -24.24 -36.19 17.26
C ASN A 293 -24.59 -37.68 17.21
N PHE A 294 -25.18 -38.19 18.31
CA PHE A 294 -25.53 -39.61 18.46
C PHE A 294 -26.43 -40.13 17.31
N MET A 295 -27.36 -39.30 16.81
CA MET A 295 -28.24 -39.70 15.69
C MET A 295 -27.50 -39.86 14.40
N ASN A 296 -26.54 -38.97 14.08
CA ASN A 296 -25.71 -39.06 12.87
C ASN A 296 -24.81 -40.31 12.93
N MET A 297 -24.24 -40.59 14.11
CA MET A 297 -23.38 -41.75 14.35
C MET A 297 -24.16 -43.08 14.21
N SER A 298 -25.38 -43.14 14.73
CA SER A 298 -26.26 -44.28 14.62
C SER A 298 -26.67 -44.54 13.15
N ALA A 299 -26.99 -43.47 12.41
CA ALA A 299 -27.33 -43.56 11.00
C ALA A 299 -26.14 -44.07 10.14
N LEU A 300 -24.94 -43.61 10.48
CA LEU A 300 -23.69 -44.03 9.80
C LEU A 300 -23.33 -45.50 10.08
N LEU A 301 -23.52 -45.97 11.32
CA LEU A 301 -23.33 -47.38 11.71
C LEU A 301 -24.35 -48.27 11.01
N ILE A 302 -25.60 -47.88 10.96
CA ILE A 302 -26.66 -48.63 10.24
C ILE A 302 -26.34 -48.69 8.75
N LYS A 303 -25.93 -47.60 8.12
CA LYS A 303 -25.55 -47.56 6.72
C LYS A 303 -24.34 -48.47 6.39
N LYS A 304 -23.33 -48.46 7.28
CA LYS A 304 -22.14 -49.30 7.16
C LYS A 304 -22.48 -50.78 7.37
N TRP A 305 -23.38 -51.08 8.31
CA TRP A 305 -23.86 -52.47 8.53
C TRP A 305 -24.61 -53.01 7.32
N PHE A 306 -25.53 -52.22 6.74
CA PHE A 306 -26.22 -52.61 5.51
C PHE A 306 -25.30 -52.76 4.29
N SER A 307 -24.19 -52.01 4.21
CA SER A 307 -23.22 -52.18 3.14
C SER A 307 -22.40 -53.44 3.25
N LEU A 308 -22.12 -53.92 4.48
CA LEU A 308 -21.44 -55.19 4.76
C LEU A 308 -22.33 -56.42 4.54
N LEU A 309 -23.65 -56.27 4.53
CA LEU A 309 -24.60 -57.35 4.26
C LEU A 309 -24.86 -57.53 2.73
N ARG A 310 -24.34 -56.62 1.88
CA ARG A 310 -24.47 -56.66 0.42
C ARG A 310 -23.22 -57.18 -0.31
N THR A 311 -22.18 -57.52 0.44
CA THR A 311 -21.00 -58.26 -0.06
C THR A 311 -21.05 -59.68 0.43
#